data_24d1af9487c1b438b5534395c0bbbdaf
#
_entry.id   24d1af9487c1b438b5534395c0bbbdaf
#
_cell.length_a   1.000
_cell.length_b   1.000
_cell.length_c   1.000
_cell.angle_alpha   90.00
_cell.angle_beta   90.00
_cell.angle_gamma   90.00
#
_symmetry.space_group_name_H-M   'P 1'
#
loop_
_entity.id
_entity.type
_entity.pdbx_description
1 polymer ?
#
loop_
_entity_poly.entity_id
_entity_poly.type
_entity_poly.pdbx_seq_one_letter_code
_entity_poly.pdbx_strand_id
1 'polypeptide(L)'
;MPAHTFDKTMDNNKRNRIPRGYLPEDSQRRLDWLKKEHNFELKDLPGNDTEELKGIIENHVGFMQVPMAIVGPVTIDGKYAKGKFPIPLCTIEGSLAASMNRGLYASSLCGGMKVKHFRQELSRSPIFIFDDLKKSDDFQQWVTDHLEEIIKAAQSTTQYGKVLRIDQHAIQNYVLLDFILDTGNAAGQNMVTLATNVACEYIRQETGYKFFLDSNLASDKKASSRNMILGRGHGVIAETHITKSVMARVLNVDPDFVIENWTYFPIVSAMAGTLGNAIHASNALTAMYLATGQDTACVAENSVGHFTVEKVDDGITWRLTLPSMTVGTVGGGTR
;
A
#
# COMPACT_ATOMS: atom_id res chain seq x y z
N MET A 1 12.67 32.96 -24.42
CA MET A 1 12.60 33.28 -22.96
C MET A 1 14.00 33.16 -22.41
N PRO A 2 14.53 34.11 -21.63
CA PRO A 2 15.92 34.10 -21.23
C PRO A 2 16.18 32.98 -20.20
N ALA A 3 17.33 32.34 -20.35
CA ALA A 3 17.83 31.33 -19.43
C ALA A 3 17.94 31.91 -18.02
N HIS A 4 17.27 31.28 -17.05
CA HIS A 4 17.48 31.58 -15.64
C HIS A 4 18.93 31.25 -15.27
N THR A 5 19.76 32.26 -15.14
CA THR A 5 21.05 32.21 -14.48
C THR A 5 20.83 31.86 -13.03
N PHE A 6 21.15 30.64 -12.63
CA PHE A 6 21.21 30.27 -11.21
C PHE A 6 22.28 31.14 -10.53
N ASP A 7 21.82 31.93 -9.59
CA ASP A 7 22.63 32.83 -8.78
C ASP A 7 23.69 32.04 -8.00
N LYS A 8 24.95 32.41 -8.15
CA LYS A 8 26.11 31.81 -7.49
C LYS A 8 26.23 32.15 -5.98
N THR A 9 25.22 32.77 -5.38
CA THR A 9 25.21 33.13 -3.94
C THR A 9 24.86 31.98 -2.99
N MET A 10 24.70 30.71 -3.52
CA MET A 10 24.39 29.53 -2.70
C MET A 10 25.60 28.84 -2.02
N ASP A 11 26.77 29.41 -2.03
CA ASP A 11 28.00 28.69 -1.54
C ASP A 11 28.20 28.78 -0.02
N ASN A 12 27.42 29.62 0.70
CA ASN A 12 27.46 29.69 2.19
C ASN A 12 26.62 28.60 2.90
N ASN A 13 25.86 27.80 2.15
CA ASN A 13 24.98 26.76 2.71
C ASN A 13 25.65 25.36 2.77
N LYS A 14 26.94 25.25 2.44
CA LYS A 14 27.67 23.96 2.53
C LYS A 14 27.85 23.45 3.96
N ARG A 15 27.76 24.33 4.95
CA ARG A 15 27.99 23.98 6.36
C ARG A 15 26.81 23.27 7.03
N ASN A 16 25.61 23.33 6.45
CA ASN A 16 24.38 22.81 7.08
C ASN A 16 23.75 21.63 6.36
N ARG A 17 24.48 20.92 5.51
CA ARG A 17 23.97 19.73 4.80
C ARG A 17 24.32 18.46 5.54
N ILE A 18 23.33 17.56 5.66
CA ILE A 18 23.54 16.21 6.19
C ILE A 18 24.63 15.52 5.38
N PRO A 19 25.67 14.94 6.02
CA PRO A 19 26.73 14.18 5.36
C PRO A 19 26.15 13.01 4.53
N ARG A 20 26.57 12.88 3.28
CA ARG A 20 26.14 11.83 2.35
C ARG A 20 27.10 10.65 2.40
N GLY A 21 26.65 9.50 1.89
CA GLY A 21 27.43 8.28 1.75
C GLY A 21 26.73 7.08 2.40
N TYR A 22 27.29 5.88 2.15
CA TYR A 22 26.73 4.61 2.59
C TYR A 22 27.70 3.77 3.41
N LEU A 23 28.88 4.28 3.72
CA LEU A 23 29.87 3.59 4.54
C LEU A 23 29.58 3.76 6.04
N PRO A 24 30.06 2.85 6.91
CA PRO A 24 29.90 2.98 8.36
C PRO A 24 30.39 4.33 8.92
N GLU A 25 31.50 4.85 8.37
CA GLU A 25 32.03 6.16 8.74
C GLU A 25 31.09 7.31 8.38
N ASP A 26 30.29 7.17 7.32
CA ASP A 26 29.30 8.18 6.91
C ASP A 26 28.13 8.23 7.89
N SER A 27 27.74 7.09 8.46
CA SER A 27 26.75 7.03 9.55
C SER A 27 27.26 7.75 10.80
N GLN A 28 28.51 7.49 11.20
CA GLN A 28 29.13 8.17 12.35
C GLN A 28 29.23 9.68 12.10
N ARG A 29 29.64 10.10 10.90
CA ARG A 29 29.69 11.53 10.53
C ARG A 29 28.32 12.21 10.62
N ARG A 30 27.21 11.53 10.33
CA ARG A 30 25.84 12.04 10.50
C ARG A 30 25.48 12.19 11.97
N LEU A 31 25.84 11.23 12.83
CA LEU A 31 25.63 11.32 14.26
C LEU A 31 26.43 12.47 14.88
N ASP A 32 27.68 12.63 14.50
CA ASP A 32 28.53 13.74 14.95
C ASP A 32 27.99 15.09 14.48
N TRP A 33 27.47 15.16 13.24
CA TRP A 33 26.82 16.34 12.68
C TRP A 33 25.55 16.71 13.47
N LEU A 34 24.69 15.75 13.79
CA LEU A 34 23.50 15.97 14.62
C LEU A 34 23.87 16.54 15.99
N LYS A 35 24.87 15.98 16.64
CA LYS A 35 25.33 16.43 17.95
C LYS A 35 25.91 17.86 17.88
N LYS A 36 26.73 18.12 16.87
CA LYS A 36 27.45 19.40 16.72
C LYS A 36 26.52 20.54 16.29
N GLU A 37 25.69 20.34 15.27
CA GLU A 37 24.89 21.41 14.65
C GLU A 37 23.53 21.60 15.34
N HIS A 38 22.97 20.54 15.95
CA HIS A 38 21.62 20.54 16.53
C HIS A 38 21.59 20.24 18.03
N ASN A 39 22.72 19.98 18.66
CA ASN A 39 22.80 19.52 20.06
C ASN A 39 21.86 18.34 20.35
N PHE A 40 21.75 17.42 19.39
CA PHE A 40 20.89 16.25 19.45
C PHE A 40 21.71 14.97 19.38
N GLU A 41 21.58 14.11 20.37
CA GLU A 41 22.30 12.85 20.45
C GLU A 41 21.35 11.67 20.41
N LEU A 42 21.52 10.81 19.40
CA LEU A 42 20.87 9.50 19.33
C LEU A 42 21.73 8.49 20.08
N LYS A 43 21.16 7.81 21.08
CA LYS A 43 21.83 6.80 21.89
C LYS A 43 21.28 5.41 21.59
N ASP A 44 22.12 4.41 21.86
CA ASP A 44 21.74 2.99 21.84
C ASP A 44 21.17 2.51 20.50
N LEU A 45 21.69 3.02 19.37
CA LEU A 45 21.36 2.50 18.06
C LEU A 45 22.18 1.24 17.79
N PRO A 46 21.54 0.05 17.66
CA PRO A 46 22.24 -1.17 17.33
C PRO A 46 22.66 -1.19 15.86
N GLY A 47 23.81 -1.81 15.59
CA GLY A 47 24.26 -2.19 14.26
C GLY A 47 24.77 -1.04 13.38
N ASN A 48 25.82 -1.32 12.62
CA ASN A 48 26.43 -0.40 11.65
C ASN A 48 26.62 -1.04 10.28
N ASP A 49 25.86 -2.09 9.95
CA ASP A 49 25.97 -2.74 8.66
C ASP A 49 25.23 -1.91 7.60
N THR A 50 25.92 -0.88 7.10
CA THR A 50 25.35 0.12 6.20
C THR A 50 25.51 -0.26 4.73
N GLU A 51 26.38 -1.20 4.38
CA GLU A 51 26.62 -1.58 2.99
C GLU A 51 25.40 -2.30 2.40
N GLU A 52 24.73 -3.14 3.19
CA GLU A 52 23.52 -3.83 2.77
C GLU A 52 22.33 -2.88 2.54
N LEU A 53 22.39 -1.67 3.10
CA LEU A 53 21.33 -0.67 2.99
C LEU A 53 21.49 0.26 1.78
N LYS A 54 22.58 0.12 1.02
CA LYS A 54 22.79 0.90 -0.20
C LYS A 54 21.67 0.66 -1.21
N GLY A 55 20.97 1.73 -1.57
CA GLY A 55 19.81 1.68 -2.46
C GLY A 55 18.48 1.30 -1.76
N ILE A 56 18.48 1.09 -0.43
CA ILE A 56 17.29 0.87 0.38
C ILE A 56 16.93 2.12 1.16
N ILE A 57 17.90 2.69 1.89
CA ILE A 57 17.71 3.92 2.68
C ILE A 57 18.93 4.82 2.56
N GLU A 58 18.68 6.10 2.29
CA GLU A 58 19.69 7.16 2.28
C GLU A 58 19.88 7.72 3.69
N ASN A 59 21.07 8.27 3.94
CA ASN A 59 21.41 8.96 5.21
C ASN A 59 21.19 8.11 6.47
N HIS A 60 21.43 6.80 6.39
CA HIS A 60 21.31 5.87 7.50
C HIS A 60 22.20 6.28 8.68
N VAL A 61 21.71 6.14 9.92
CA VAL A 61 22.41 6.48 11.17
C VAL A 61 22.42 5.33 12.18
N GLY A 62 21.66 4.26 11.94
CA GLY A 62 21.54 3.10 12.83
C GLY A 62 20.19 2.43 12.70
N PHE A 63 19.96 1.37 13.47
CA PHE A 63 18.70 0.62 13.48
C PHE A 63 17.93 0.92 14.76
N MET A 64 16.60 0.84 14.69
CA MET A 64 15.73 0.82 15.85
C MET A 64 15.21 -0.61 16.04
N GLN A 65 15.27 -1.12 17.26
CA GLN A 65 14.68 -2.42 17.61
C GLN A 65 13.19 -2.24 17.93
N VAL A 66 12.34 -3.01 17.25
CA VAL A 66 10.90 -3.07 17.53
C VAL A 66 10.59 -4.49 18.04
N PRO A 67 9.85 -4.66 19.15
CA PRO A 67 9.46 -5.97 19.65
C PRO A 67 8.69 -6.77 18.58
N MET A 68 9.00 -8.04 18.44
CA MET A 68 8.31 -8.96 17.52
C MET A 68 7.59 -10.06 18.29
N ALA A 69 6.35 -10.33 17.92
CA ALA A 69 5.54 -11.43 18.41
C ALA A 69 5.15 -12.37 17.27
N ILE A 70 4.82 -13.61 17.60
CA ILE A 70 4.18 -14.57 16.69
C ILE A 70 2.78 -14.83 17.20
N VAL A 71 1.78 -14.70 16.33
CA VAL A 71 0.38 -15.01 16.63
C VAL A 71 -0.18 -16.13 15.76
N GLY A 72 -1.26 -16.75 16.19
CA GLY A 72 -1.90 -17.86 15.50
C GLY A 72 -1.47 -19.23 16.00
N PRO A 73 -1.41 -20.28 15.17
CA PRO A 73 -1.53 -20.21 13.70
C PRO A 73 -2.96 -19.86 13.24
N VAL A 74 -3.05 -19.07 12.18
CA VAL A 74 -4.31 -18.89 11.45
C VAL A 74 -4.57 -20.10 10.57
N THR A 75 -5.79 -20.65 10.63
CA THR A 75 -6.23 -21.71 9.71
C THR A 75 -6.90 -21.06 8.51
N ILE A 76 -6.37 -21.28 7.32
CA ILE A 76 -6.85 -20.70 6.05
C ILE A 76 -7.32 -21.83 5.12
N ASP A 77 -8.47 -21.63 4.50
CA ASP A 77 -8.99 -22.40 3.37
C ASP A 77 -9.25 -21.43 2.20
N GLY A 78 -8.27 -21.33 1.31
CA GLY A 78 -8.31 -20.49 0.13
C GLY A 78 -7.65 -21.17 -1.07
N LYS A 79 -7.89 -20.62 -2.27
CA LYS A 79 -7.35 -21.17 -3.53
C LYS A 79 -5.82 -21.16 -3.57
N TYR A 80 -5.20 -20.08 -3.05
CA TYR A 80 -3.74 -19.86 -3.13
C TYR A 80 -3.02 -20.14 -1.81
N ALA A 81 -3.76 -20.24 -0.70
CA ALA A 81 -3.21 -20.58 0.60
C ALA A 81 -4.20 -21.50 1.32
N LYS A 82 -3.71 -22.69 1.73
CA LYS A 82 -4.49 -23.66 2.49
C LYS A 82 -3.63 -24.31 3.55
N GLY A 83 -4.06 -24.25 4.81
CA GLY A 83 -3.31 -24.79 5.93
C GLY A 83 -3.28 -23.87 7.14
N LYS A 84 -2.26 -24.07 7.98
CA LYS A 84 -2.05 -23.30 9.21
C LYS A 84 -0.78 -22.47 9.09
N PHE A 85 -0.90 -21.16 9.35
CA PHE A 85 0.19 -20.21 9.17
C PHE A 85 0.41 -19.40 10.44
N PRO A 86 1.63 -19.37 11.01
CA PRO A 86 1.99 -18.38 12.03
C PRO A 86 2.11 -16.99 11.39
N ILE A 87 1.75 -15.94 12.15
CA ILE A 87 1.80 -14.56 11.68
C ILE A 87 2.78 -13.78 12.54
N PRO A 88 3.87 -13.23 11.97
CA PRO A 88 4.77 -12.35 12.68
C PRO A 88 4.16 -10.94 12.79
N LEU A 89 4.36 -10.29 13.92
CA LEU A 89 3.91 -8.92 14.21
C LEU A 89 5.04 -8.13 14.86
N CYS A 90 5.43 -6.99 14.28
CA CYS A 90 6.28 -6.00 14.94
C CYS A 90 5.41 -4.86 15.47
N THR A 91 5.35 -4.68 16.80
CA THR A 91 4.48 -3.67 17.40
C THR A 91 4.97 -3.25 18.79
N ILE A 92 4.65 -2.00 19.14
CA ILE A 92 4.76 -1.48 20.51
C ILE A 92 3.36 -1.26 21.13
N GLU A 93 2.29 -1.63 20.40
CA GLU A 93 0.92 -1.52 20.89
C GLU A 93 0.63 -2.65 21.89
N GLY A 94 0.26 -2.29 23.10
CA GLY A 94 -0.14 -3.25 24.12
C GLY A 94 -1.38 -4.04 23.73
N SER A 95 -1.42 -5.32 24.08
CA SER A 95 -2.54 -6.24 23.85
C SER A 95 -2.85 -6.61 22.41
N LEU A 96 -2.22 -6.02 21.38
CA LEU A 96 -2.51 -6.33 19.96
C LEU A 96 -2.33 -7.84 19.68
N ALA A 97 -1.17 -8.39 20.05
CA ALA A 97 -0.89 -9.82 19.83
C ALA A 97 -1.87 -10.73 20.58
N ALA A 98 -2.22 -10.39 21.84
CA ALA A 98 -3.17 -11.15 22.63
C ALA A 98 -4.59 -11.09 22.03
N SER A 99 -5.02 -9.92 21.57
CA SER A 99 -6.30 -9.72 20.91
C SER A 99 -6.41 -10.52 19.61
N MET A 100 -5.39 -10.44 18.76
CA MET A 100 -5.33 -11.24 17.53
C MET A 100 -5.32 -12.74 17.81
N ASN A 101 -4.51 -13.22 18.75
CA ASN A 101 -4.50 -14.63 19.14
C ASN A 101 -5.86 -15.12 19.57
N ARG A 102 -6.60 -14.36 20.36
CA ARG A 102 -7.94 -14.73 20.81
C ARG A 102 -8.91 -14.91 19.63
N GLY A 103 -8.92 -13.97 18.67
CA GLY A 103 -9.76 -14.05 17.48
C GLY A 103 -9.38 -15.22 16.57
N LEU A 104 -8.07 -15.42 16.32
CA LEU A 104 -7.54 -16.54 15.52
C LEU A 104 -7.86 -17.89 16.15
N TYR A 105 -7.75 -17.99 17.48
CA TYR A 105 -8.10 -19.20 18.20
C TYR A 105 -9.60 -19.50 18.10
N ALA A 106 -10.48 -18.52 18.32
CA ALA A 106 -11.92 -18.69 18.14
C ALA A 106 -12.26 -19.16 16.71
N SER A 107 -11.69 -18.52 15.70
CA SER A 107 -11.86 -18.91 14.29
C SER A 107 -11.37 -20.36 14.04
N SER A 108 -10.21 -20.72 14.57
CA SER A 108 -9.62 -22.06 14.34
C SER A 108 -10.47 -23.19 14.94
N LEU A 109 -11.15 -22.95 16.06
CA LEU A 109 -12.09 -23.90 16.68
C LEU A 109 -13.35 -24.14 15.82
N CYS A 110 -13.66 -23.19 14.91
CA CYS A 110 -14.81 -23.26 14.01
C CYS A 110 -14.42 -23.54 12.54
N GLY A 111 -13.24 -24.11 12.31
CA GLY A 111 -12.78 -24.50 10.96
C GLY A 111 -11.87 -23.48 10.26
N GLY A 112 -11.64 -22.31 10.87
CA GLY A 112 -10.72 -21.30 10.33
C GLY A 112 -11.40 -20.27 9.45
N MET A 113 -10.63 -19.70 8.53
CA MET A 113 -11.06 -18.63 7.62
C MET A 113 -11.09 -19.11 6.18
N LYS A 114 -12.20 -18.89 5.49
CA LYS A 114 -12.28 -18.99 4.03
C LYS A 114 -11.76 -17.71 3.42
N VAL A 115 -10.88 -17.84 2.42
CA VAL A 115 -10.26 -16.67 1.78
C VAL A 115 -10.44 -16.73 0.27
N LYS A 116 -10.92 -15.62 -0.31
CA LYS A 116 -11.05 -15.40 -1.74
C LYS A 116 -10.16 -14.24 -2.16
N HIS A 117 -9.21 -14.52 -3.04
CA HIS A 117 -8.50 -13.51 -3.82
C HIS A 117 -9.29 -13.27 -5.12
N PHE A 118 -9.67 -12.02 -5.40
CA PHE A 118 -10.56 -11.72 -6.52
C PHE A 118 -9.99 -10.74 -7.55
N ARG A 119 -8.86 -10.08 -7.23
CA ARG A 119 -8.23 -9.10 -8.12
C ARG A 119 -6.75 -8.94 -7.81
N GLN A 120 -5.97 -8.63 -8.85
CA GLN A 120 -4.59 -8.16 -8.75
C GLN A 120 -4.36 -7.12 -9.84
N GLU A 121 -4.49 -5.86 -9.49
CA GLU A 121 -4.39 -4.73 -10.40
C GLU A 121 -3.71 -3.55 -9.69
N LEU A 122 -2.60 -3.09 -10.24
CA LEU A 122 -1.89 -1.92 -9.73
C LEU A 122 -1.89 -0.82 -10.78
N SER A 123 -2.17 0.41 -10.37
CA SER A 123 -2.33 1.53 -11.29
C SER A 123 -1.28 2.62 -11.14
N ARG A 124 -1.03 3.32 -12.26
CA ARG A 124 -0.35 4.60 -12.34
C ARG A 124 -1.07 5.49 -13.35
N SER A 125 -1.37 6.71 -12.97
CA SER A 125 -2.28 7.57 -13.72
C SER A 125 -1.60 8.91 -14.07
N PRO A 126 -0.87 8.99 -15.20
CA PRO A 126 -0.37 10.25 -15.73
C PRO A 126 -1.50 11.17 -16.20
N ILE A 127 -1.20 12.47 -16.27
CA ILE A 127 -2.10 13.50 -16.75
C ILE A 127 -1.47 14.28 -17.89
N PHE A 128 -2.27 14.52 -18.92
CA PHE A 128 -1.98 15.40 -20.05
C PHE A 128 -2.88 16.62 -19.99
N ILE A 129 -2.34 17.81 -20.29
CA ILE A 129 -3.03 19.10 -20.15
C ILE A 129 -3.06 19.76 -21.51
N PHE A 130 -4.25 20.20 -21.95
CA PHE A 130 -4.46 20.80 -23.27
C PHE A 130 -4.93 22.24 -23.15
N ASP A 131 -4.76 23.02 -24.23
CA ASP A 131 -5.17 24.43 -24.27
C ASP A 131 -6.70 24.55 -24.42
N ASP A 132 -7.34 23.57 -25.09
CA ASP A 132 -8.77 23.55 -25.38
C ASP A 132 -9.35 22.13 -25.40
N LEU A 133 -10.67 22.04 -25.41
CA LEU A 133 -11.40 20.76 -25.38
C LEU A 133 -11.20 19.94 -26.66
N LYS A 134 -11.08 20.59 -27.83
CA LYS A 134 -10.89 19.88 -29.09
C LYS A 134 -9.59 19.11 -29.09
N LYS A 135 -8.50 19.74 -28.64
CA LYS A 135 -7.21 19.05 -28.53
C LYS A 135 -7.26 17.89 -27.55
N SER A 136 -8.03 17.99 -26.45
CA SER A 136 -8.19 16.88 -25.52
C SER A 136 -8.98 15.72 -26.14
N ASP A 137 -10.01 16.00 -26.93
CA ASP A 137 -10.79 14.99 -27.64
C ASP A 137 -9.98 14.33 -28.76
N ASP A 138 -9.24 15.13 -29.56
CA ASP A 138 -8.34 14.62 -30.59
C ASP A 138 -7.26 13.71 -30.00
N PHE A 139 -6.73 14.07 -28.81
CA PHE A 139 -5.77 13.24 -28.08
C PHE A 139 -6.37 11.92 -27.58
N GLN A 140 -7.59 11.94 -27.04
CA GLN A 140 -8.27 10.71 -26.60
C GLN A 140 -8.50 9.74 -27.76
N GLN A 141 -8.88 10.29 -28.91
CA GLN A 141 -9.02 9.47 -30.12
C GLN A 141 -7.67 8.91 -30.57
N TRP A 142 -6.61 9.74 -30.57
CA TRP A 142 -5.25 9.30 -30.90
C TRP A 142 -4.78 8.16 -29.98
N VAL A 143 -5.01 8.26 -28.65
CA VAL A 143 -4.69 7.20 -27.70
C VAL A 143 -5.45 5.92 -28.02
N THR A 144 -6.72 6.03 -28.42
CA THR A 144 -7.54 4.87 -28.79
C THR A 144 -6.98 4.18 -30.04
N ASP A 145 -6.59 4.97 -31.05
CA ASP A 145 -6.05 4.46 -32.32
C ASP A 145 -4.64 3.84 -32.19
N HIS A 146 -3.86 4.26 -31.16
CA HIS A 146 -2.48 3.79 -30.93
C HIS A 146 -2.35 2.98 -29.62
N LEU A 147 -3.47 2.40 -29.15
CA LEU A 147 -3.48 1.71 -27.83
C LEU A 147 -2.49 0.54 -27.79
N GLU A 148 -2.36 -0.21 -28.87
CA GLU A 148 -1.47 -1.38 -28.94
C GLU A 148 0.01 -0.97 -28.85
N GLU A 149 0.41 0.11 -29.52
CA GLU A 149 1.75 0.65 -29.49
C GLU A 149 2.11 1.19 -28.10
N ILE A 150 1.17 1.89 -27.46
CA ILE A 150 1.32 2.41 -26.08
C ILE A 150 1.50 1.26 -25.09
N ILE A 151 0.66 0.21 -25.19
CA ILE A 151 0.78 -1.00 -24.35
C ILE A 151 2.12 -1.68 -24.60
N LYS A 152 2.54 -1.82 -25.85
CA LYS A 152 3.84 -2.42 -26.22
C LYS A 152 5.01 -1.63 -25.64
N ALA A 153 4.95 -0.31 -25.67
CA ALA A 153 5.96 0.55 -25.06
C ALA A 153 6.03 0.34 -23.53
N ALA A 154 4.90 0.33 -22.82
CA ALA A 154 4.85 0.03 -21.40
C ALA A 154 5.39 -1.37 -21.07
N GLN A 155 4.96 -2.39 -21.85
CA GLN A 155 5.31 -3.79 -21.64
C GLN A 155 6.80 -4.07 -21.88
N SER A 156 7.50 -3.23 -22.67
CA SER A 156 8.93 -3.41 -22.96
C SER A 156 9.83 -3.33 -21.72
N THR A 157 9.34 -2.78 -20.62
CA THR A 157 10.12 -2.55 -19.40
C THR A 157 10.14 -3.73 -18.44
N THR A 158 9.27 -4.71 -18.63
CA THR A 158 9.13 -5.83 -17.70
C THR A 158 8.74 -7.14 -18.41
N GLN A 159 9.33 -8.23 -17.93
CA GLN A 159 8.95 -9.59 -18.32
C GLN A 159 8.02 -10.27 -17.30
N TYR A 160 7.88 -9.69 -16.11
CA TYR A 160 7.13 -10.24 -14.98
C TYR A 160 5.76 -9.60 -14.79
N GLY A 161 5.66 -8.31 -15.13
CA GLY A 161 4.38 -7.59 -15.08
C GLY A 161 3.67 -7.64 -16.43
N LYS A 162 2.35 -7.51 -16.42
CA LYS A 162 1.51 -7.47 -17.61
C LYS A 162 0.63 -6.22 -17.59
N VAL A 163 0.68 -5.44 -18.66
CA VAL A 163 -0.30 -4.36 -18.88
C VAL A 163 -1.64 -5.01 -19.19
N LEU A 164 -2.64 -4.75 -18.35
CA LEU A 164 -3.99 -5.30 -18.49
C LEU A 164 -4.87 -4.42 -19.36
N ARG A 165 -4.82 -3.10 -19.11
CA ARG A 165 -5.58 -2.08 -19.85
C ARG A 165 -5.07 -0.68 -19.53
N ILE A 166 -5.53 0.29 -20.32
CA ILE A 166 -5.35 1.73 -20.09
C ILE A 166 -6.73 2.37 -20.16
N ASP A 167 -7.21 2.86 -19.00
CA ASP A 167 -8.51 3.52 -18.92
C ASP A 167 -8.31 5.04 -19.08
N GLN A 168 -9.14 5.67 -19.91
CA GLN A 168 -9.09 7.11 -20.17
C GLN A 168 -10.12 7.85 -19.32
N HIS A 169 -9.70 8.94 -18.68
CA HIS A 169 -10.58 9.84 -17.93
C HIS A 169 -10.38 11.28 -18.37
N ALA A 170 -11.43 11.95 -18.77
CA ALA A 170 -11.40 13.37 -19.13
C ALA A 170 -12.05 14.22 -18.04
N ILE A 171 -11.40 15.30 -17.68
CA ILE A 171 -11.91 16.33 -16.77
C ILE A 171 -11.51 17.69 -17.33
N GLN A 172 -12.50 18.49 -17.76
CA GLN A 172 -12.22 19.77 -18.43
C GLN A 172 -11.30 19.54 -19.64
N ASN A 173 -10.19 20.30 -19.73
CA ASN A 173 -9.17 20.15 -20.76
C ASN A 173 -7.99 19.23 -20.33
N TYR A 174 -8.24 18.32 -19.40
CA TYR A 174 -7.27 17.32 -18.92
C TYR A 174 -7.68 15.92 -19.36
N VAL A 175 -6.69 15.12 -19.78
CA VAL A 175 -6.88 13.67 -20.02
C VAL A 175 -5.92 12.91 -19.11
N LEU A 176 -6.48 11.98 -18.33
CA LEU A 176 -5.74 11.08 -17.49
C LEU A 176 -5.77 9.69 -18.13
N LEU A 177 -4.63 9.04 -18.17
CA LEU A 177 -4.49 7.66 -18.64
C LEU A 177 -4.20 6.76 -17.44
N ASP A 178 -5.16 5.95 -17.02
CA ASP A 178 -4.97 5.04 -15.88
C ASP A 178 -4.41 3.71 -16.38
N PHE A 179 -3.08 3.55 -16.29
CA PHE A 179 -2.38 2.32 -16.67
C PHE A 179 -2.59 1.28 -15.58
N ILE A 180 -3.20 0.18 -15.91
CA ILE A 180 -3.53 -0.93 -14.99
C ILE A 180 -2.65 -2.13 -15.34
N LEU A 181 -1.86 -2.57 -14.37
CA LEU A 181 -0.93 -3.70 -14.53
C LEU A 181 -1.18 -4.79 -13.49
N ASP A 182 -1.02 -6.03 -13.90
CA ASP A 182 -0.71 -7.15 -13.02
C ASP A 182 0.80 -7.15 -12.76
N THR A 183 1.21 -7.16 -11.51
CA THR A 183 2.62 -7.06 -11.10
C THR A 183 3.22 -8.41 -10.66
N GLY A 184 2.49 -9.50 -10.83
CA GLY A 184 2.92 -10.84 -10.41
C GLY A 184 3.17 -10.90 -8.90
N ASN A 185 4.33 -11.41 -8.51
CA ASN A 185 4.71 -11.57 -7.11
C ASN A 185 5.28 -10.30 -6.44
N ALA A 186 5.43 -9.21 -7.19
CA ALA A 186 5.95 -7.95 -6.67
C ALA A 186 4.82 -7.04 -6.17
N ALA A 187 5.09 -6.22 -5.15
CA ALA A 187 4.21 -5.10 -4.81
C ALA A 187 4.07 -4.13 -6.00
N GLY A 188 5.11 -3.98 -6.81
CA GLY A 188 5.07 -3.49 -8.18
C GLY A 188 5.06 -1.98 -8.37
N GLN A 189 5.16 -1.16 -7.33
CA GLN A 189 5.03 0.31 -7.45
C GLN A 189 6.07 0.93 -8.39
N ASN A 190 7.34 0.51 -8.28
CA ASN A 190 8.40 0.97 -9.19
C ASN A 190 8.21 0.43 -10.61
N MET A 191 7.75 -0.82 -10.75
CA MET A 191 7.47 -1.45 -12.03
C MET A 191 6.41 -0.67 -12.82
N VAL A 192 5.26 -0.38 -12.21
CA VAL A 192 4.19 0.36 -12.90
C VAL A 192 4.60 1.79 -13.20
N THR A 193 5.40 2.42 -12.35
CA THR A 193 5.93 3.77 -12.56
C THR A 193 6.84 3.81 -13.79
N LEU A 194 7.78 2.86 -13.89
CA LEU A 194 8.70 2.78 -15.02
C LEU A 194 7.97 2.47 -16.34
N ALA A 195 7.09 1.48 -16.32
CA ALA A 195 6.30 1.09 -17.49
C ALA A 195 5.46 2.25 -18.03
N THR A 196 4.74 2.92 -17.12
CA THR A 196 3.94 4.09 -17.49
C THR A 196 4.79 5.23 -18.01
N ASN A 197 5.97 5.48 -17.41
CA ASN A 197 6.86 6.54 -17.87
C ASN A 197 7.33 6.29 -19.32
N VAL A 198 7.76 5.07 -19.65
CA VAL A 198 8.21 4.73 -21.00
C VAL A 198 7.07 4.87 -22.03
N ALA A 199 5.85 4.45 -21.66
CA ALA A 199 4.68 4.66 -22.51
C ALA A 199 4.37 6.15 -22.72
N CYS A 200 4.44 6.96 -21.67
CA CYS A 200 4.21 8.41 -21.77
C CYS A 200 5.29 9.12 -22.57
N GLU A 201 6.54 8.67 -22.50
CA GLU A 201 7.62 9.19 -23.36
C GLU A 201 7.38 8.85 -24.83
N TYR A 202 6.89 7.64 -25.15
CA TYR A 202 6.45 7.29 -26.49
C TYR A 202 5.33 8.24 -26.96
N ILE A 203 4.27 8.42 -26.17
CA ILE A 203 3.18 9.35 -26.48
C ILE A 203 3.72 10.76 -26.73
N ARG A 204 4.65 11.24 -25.90
CA ARG A 204 5.26 12.56 -26.04
C ARG A 204 6.07 12.70 -27.33
N GLN A 205 6.79 11.64 -27.74
CA GLN A 205 7.55 11.64 -28.99
C GLN A 205 6.65 11.72 -30.22
N GLU A 206 5.53 11.01 -30.23
CA GLU A 206 4.58 10.96 -31.35
C GLU A 206 3.68 12.21 -31.42
N THR A 207 3.28 12.77 -30.28
CA THR A 207 2.28 13.85 -30.24
C THR A 207 2.85 15.22 -29.90
N GLY A 208 4.03 15.28 -29.29
CA GLY A 208 4.61 16.50 -28.74
C GLY A 208 4.00 16.96 -27.41
N TYR A 209 2.94 16.31 -26.91
CA TYR A 209 2.29 16.71 -25.68
C TYR A 209 3.11 16.35 -24.44
N LYS A 210 3.11 17.26 -23.48
CA LYS A 210 3.76 17.08 -22.17
C LYS A 210 2.84 16.36 -21.22
N PHE A 211 3.42 15.60 -20.30
CA PHE A 211 2.68 14.90 -19.25
C PHE A 211 3.30 15.10 -17.87
N PHE A 212 2.50 14.89 -16.85
CA PHE A 212 2.97 14.63 -15.49
C PHE A 212 2.67 13.17 -15.15
N LEU A 213 3.66 12.46 -14.66
CA LEU A 213 3.58 11.00 -14.48
C LEU A 213 2.58 10.55 -13.40
N ASP A 214 2.29 11.41 -12.43
CA ASP A 214 1.33 11.13 -11.36
C ASP A 214 0.34 12.28 -11.21
N SER A 215 -0.92 11.99 -11.48
CA SER A 215 -2.06 12.92 -11.31
C SER A 215 -2.76 12.76 -9.96
N ASN A 216 -2.30 11.86 -9.11
CA ASN A 216 -2.97 11.45 -7.88
C ASN A 216 -4.26 10.60 -8.08
N LEU A 217 -4.71 10.35 -9.30
CA LEU A 217 -5.87 9.47 -9.55
C LEU A 217 -5.60 8.04 -9.09
N ALA A 218 -4.37 7.52 -9.26
CA ALA A 218 -3.98 6.19 -8.78
C ALA A 218 -4.11 6.03 -7.26
N SER A 219 -4.22 7.13 -6.51
CA SER A 219 -4.44 7.16 -5.05
C SER A 219 -3.42 6.37 -4.23
N ASP A 220 -2.18 6.35 -4.72
CA ASP A 220 -1.05 5.68 -4.08
C ASP A 220 -0.83 6.18 -2.66
N LYS A 221 -0.76 5.26 -1.70
CA LYS A 221 -0.55 5.54 -0.26
C LYS A 221 -1.57 6.49 0.37
N LYS A 222 -2.83 6.45 -0.10
CA LYS A 222 -3.93 7.28 0.39
C LYS A 222 -5.20 6.47 0.57
N ALA A 223 -5.91 6.72 1.65
CA ALA A 223 -7.29 6.27 1.79
C ALA A 223 -8.18 7.06 0.83
N SER A 224 -8.88 6.38 -0.08
CA SER A 224 -9.72 7.05 -1.09
C SER A 224 -10.91 6.20 -1.50
N SER A 225 -11.95 6.87 -2.02
CA SER A 225 -13.12 6.19 -2.60
C SER A 225 -12.73 5.34 -3.82
N ARG A 226 -11.73 5.79 -4.60
CA ARG A 226 -11.19 5.00 -5.71
C ARG A 226 -10.66 3.65 -5.23
N ASN A 227 -9.82 3.66 -4.18
CA ASN A 227 -9.26 2.44 -3.63
C ASN A 227 -10.34 1.52 -3.05
N MET A 228 -11.42 2.09 -2.51
CA MET A 228 -12.58 1.32 -2.04
C MET A 228 -13.31 0.60 -3.17
N ILE A 229 -13.50 1.26 -4.31
CA ILE A 229 -14.34 0.76 -5.42
C ILE A 229 -13.50 -0.03 -6.43
N LEU A 230 -12.43 0.58 -6.93
CA LEU A 230 -11.59 0.00 -7.97
C LEU A 230 -10.45 -0.85 -7.41
N GLY A 231 -10.05 -0.60 -6.16
CA GLY A 231 -8.92 -1.24 -5.52
C GLY A 231 -7.56 -0.80 -6.06
N ARG A 232 -6.50 -1.31 -5.42
CA ARG A 232 -5.12 -1.12 -5.82
C ARG A 232 -4.27 -2.28 -5.27
N GLY A 233 -3.55 -3.03 -6.14
CA GLY A 233 -2.88 -4.28 -5.78
C GLY A 233 -3.86 -5.45 -5.70
N HIS A 234 -3.76 -6.25 -4.65
CA HIS A 234 -4.61 -7.42 -4.46
C HIS A 234 -5.94 -7.07 -3.80
N GLY A 235 -7.03 -7.65 -4.27
CA GLY A 235 -8.32 -7.63 -3.61
C GLY A 235 -8.62 -8.95 -2.93
N VAL A 236 -8.93 -8.92 -1.62
CA VAL A 236 -9.16 -10.13 -0.83
C VAL A 236 -10.45 -10.03 -0.01
N ILE A 237 -11.12 -11.17 0.16
CA ILE A 237 -12.24 -11.35 1.08
C ILE A 237 -11.87 -12.49 2.03
N ALA A 238 -12.04 -12.26 3.33
CA ALA A 238 -11.93 -13.28 4.35
C ALA A 238 -13.29 -13.46 5.04
N GLU A 239 -13.68 -14.71 5.28
CA GLU A 239 -14.90 -15.09 5.97
C GLU A 239 -14.57 -16.08 7.07
N THR A 240 -15.16 -15.90 8.26
CA THR A 240 -15.13 -16.88 9.32
C THR A 240 -16.50 -16.97 9.98
N HIS A 241 -16.95 -18.19 10.27
CA HIS A 241 -18.11 -18.45 11.09
C HIS A 241 -17.63 -18.80 12.50
N ILE A 242 -18.22 -18.20 13.53
CA ILE A 242 -17.92 -18.51 14.94
C ILE A 242 -19.23 -18.87 15.64
N THR A 243 -19.28 -20.10 16.19
CA THR A 243 -20.48 -20.61 16.87
C THR A 243 -20.74 -19.88 18.20
N LYS A 244 -21.99 -19.85 18.61
CA LYS A 244 -22.42 -19.24 19.88
C LYS A 244 -21.63 -19.80 21.08
N SER A 245 -21.36 -21.12 21.09
CA SER A 245 -20.61 -21.76 22.18
C SER A 245 -19.15 -21.29 22.23
N VAL A 246 -18.50 -21.09 21.08
CA VAL A 246 -17.13 -20.57 21.00
C VAL A 246 -17.11 -19.09 21.34
N MET A 247 -18.09 -18.30 20.88
CA MET A 247 -18.22 -16.90 21.25
C MET A 247 -18.32 -16.71 22.76
N ALA A 248 -19.20 -17.45 23.42
CA ALA A 248 -19.34 -17.38 24.87
C ALA A 248 -18.05 -17.78 25.61
N ARG A 249 -17.43 -18.91 25.20
CA ARG A 249 -16.28 -19.48 25.92
C ARG A 249 -14.96 -18.71 25.66
N VAL A 250 -14.72 -18.26 24.43
CA VAL A 250 -13.43 -17.69 24.03
C VAL A 250 -13.47 -16.16 23.95
N LEU A 251 -14.56 -15.62 23.41
CA LEU A 251 -14.71 -14.18 23.23
C LEU A 251 -15.43 -13.49 24.40
N ASN A 252 -16.10 -14.28 25.24
CA ASN A 252 -16.93 -13.82 26.35
C ASN A 252 -18.02 -12.82 25.90
N VAL A 253 -18.69 -13.16 24.78
CA VAL A 253 -19.73 -12.31 24.18
C VAL A 253 -20.88 -13.17 23.64
N ASP A 254 -22.10 -12.63 23.69
CA ASP A 254 -23.27 -13.23 23.07
C ASP A 254 -23.49 -12.73 21.65
N PRO A 255 -23.94 -13.59 20.70
CA PRO A 255 -24.25 -13.17 19.32
C PRO A 255 -25.20 -11.99 19.23
N ASP A 256 -26.27 -11.94 20.05
CA ASP A 256 -27.26 -10.88 19.98
C ASP A 256 -26.67 -9.53 20.37
N PHE A 257 -25.81 -9.50 21.39
CA PHE A 257 -25.06 -8.29 21.75
C PHE A 257 -24.18 -7.78 20.62
N VAL A 258 -23.50 -8.67 19.87
CA VAL A 258 -22.67 -8.26 18.73
C VAL A 258 -23.54 -7.67 17.62
N ILE A 259 -24.66 -8.29 17.29
CA ILE A 259 -25.59 -7.82 16.24
C ILE A 259 -26.20 -6.47 16.61
N GLU A 260 -26.65 -6.31 17.86
CA GLU A 260 -27.19 -5.04 18.34
C GLU A 260 -26.18 -3.90 18.17
N ASN A 261 -24.94 -4.12 18.62
CA ASN A 261 -23.87 -3.13 18.47
C ASN A 261 -23.50 -2.88 16.99
N TRP A 262 -23.59 -3.91 16.14
CA TRP A 262 -23.25 -3.77 14.72
C TRP A 262 -24.30 -2.98 13.93
N THR A 263 -25.54 -2.92 14.39
CA THR A 263 -26.65 -2.26 13.68
C THR A 263 -26.37 -0.77 13.41
N TYR A 264 -25.75 -0.06 14.36
CA TYR A 264 -25.47 1.37 14.21
C TYR A 264 -24.00 1.68 13.84
N PHE A 265 -23.11 0.71 13.93
CA PHE A 265 -21.70 0.92 13.67
C PHE A 265 -21.41 1.52 12.27
N PRO A 266 -21.99 1.02 11.15
CA PRO A 266 -21.80 1.63 9.82
C PRO A 266 -22.32 3.07 9.74
N ILE A 267 -23.42 3.37 10.42
CA ILE A 267 -24.02 4.71 10.44
C ILE A 267 -23.06 5.69 11.13
N VAL A 268 -22.54 5.32 12.29
CA VAL A 268 -21.59 6.17 13.04
C VAL A 268 -20.27 6.31 12.29
N SER A 269 -19.81 5.25 11.61
CA SER A 269 -18.63 5.31 10.74
C SER A 269 -18.81 6.32 9.60
N ALA A 270 -19.98 6.34 8.96
CA ALA A 270 -20.32 7.30 7.93
C ALA A 270 -20.39 8.74 8.49
N MET A 271 -20.96 8.94 9.69
CA MET A 271 -20.97 10.24 10.37
C MET A 271 -19.55 10.74 10.69
N ALA A 272 -18.63 9.84 11.04
CA ALA A 272 -17.23 10.16 11.27
C ALA A 272 -16.45 10.42 9.97
N GLY A 273 -17.04 10.18 8.81
CA GLY A 273 -16.39 10.34 7.50
C GLY A 273 -15.33 9.28 7.20
N THR A 274 -15.39 8.10 7.84
CA THR A 274 -14.45 7.01 7.53
C THR A 274 -14.74 6.41 6.17
N LEU A 275 -13.68 6.07 5.42
CA LEU A 275 -13.78 5.34 4.17
C LEU A 275 -13.94 3.85 4.45
N GLY A 276 -15.17 3.36 4.37
CA GLY A 276 -15.52 2.01 4.76
C GLY A 276 -15.61 1.83 6.27
N ASN A 277 -15.63 0.57 6.70
CA ASN A 277 -15.81 0.18 8.08
C ASN A 277 -14.96 -1.04 8.48
N ALA A 278 -13.74 -1.14 7.92
CA ALA A 278 -12.82 -2.25 8.19
C ALA A 278 -12.25 -2.25 9.62
N ILE A 279 -12.86 -1.50 10.52
CA ILE A 279 -12.51 -1.35 11.95
C ILE A 279 -11.03 -0.95 12.11
N HIS A 280 -10.23 -1.80 12.76
CA HIS A 280 -8.82 -1.53 13.05
C HIS A 280 -7.88 -2.35 12.16
N ALA A 281 -8.20 -2.52 10.86
CA ALA A 281 -7.34 -3.23 9.92
C ALA A 281 -5.91 -2.66 9.89
N SER A 282 -5.76 -1.34 10.05
CA SER A 282 -4.47 -0.66 10.09
C SER A 282 -3.53 -1.18 11.19
N ASN A 283 -4.05 -1.56 12.37
CA ASN A 283 -3.23 -2.06 13.48
C ASN A 283 -2.52 -3.37 13.07
N ALA A 284 -3.29 -4.33 12.56
CA ALA A 284 -2.75 -5.62 12.11
C ALA A 284 -1.82 -5.45 10.90
N LEU A 285 -2.23 -4.67 9.90
CA LEU A 285 -1.46 -4.47 8.68
C LEU A 285 -0.12 -3.79 8.97
N THR A 286 -0.08 -2.75 9.80
CA THR A 286 1.18 -2.08 10.18
C THR A 286 2.14 -3.06 10.84
N ALA A 287 1.65 -3.84 11.82
CA ALA A 287 2.49 -4.80 12.53
C ALA A 287 3.03 -5.92 11.63
N MET A 288 2.20 -6.42 10.71
CA MET A 288 2.59 -7.43 9.72
C MET A 288 3.57 -6.87 8.69
N TYR A 289 3.34 -5.64 8.20
CA TYR A 289 4.18 -5.02 7.18
C TYR A 289 5.59 -4.75 7.71
N LEU A 290 5.72 -4.23 8.93
CA LEU A 290 7.02 -4.09 9.59
C LEU A 290 7.72 -5.44 9.74
N ALA A 291 6.99 -6.49 10.16
CA ALA A 291 7.58 -7.81 10.40
C ALA A 291 7.97 -8.55 9.11
N THR A 292 7.40 -8.18 7.96
CA THR A 292 7.58 -8.88 6.68
C THR A 292 8.26 -8.02 5.61
N GLY A 293 8.76 -6.83 5.98
CA GLY A 293 9.45 -5.93 5.05
C GLY A 293 8.55 -5.34 3.96
N GLN A 294 7.23 -5.22 4.20
CA GLN A 294 6.32 -4.53 3.28
C GLN A 294 6.41 -3.01 3.47
N ASP A 295 5.98 -2.26 2.46
CA ASP A 295 5.93 -0.79 2.53
C ASP A 295 4.80 -0.35 3.48
N THR A 296 5.17 0.10 4.68
CA THR A 296 4.23 0.51 5.73
C THR A 296 3.38 1.72 5.34
N ALA A 297 3.83 2.58 4.42
CA ALA A 297 3.02 3.69 3.92
C ALA A 297 1.77 3.20 3.16
N CYS A 298 1.82 2.00 2.58
CA CYS A 298 0.68 1.40 1.90
C CYS A 298 -0.46 1.01 2.85
N VAL A 299 -0.23 0.98 4.16
CA VAL A 299 -1.30 0.76 5.16
C VAL A 299 -2.42 1.79 5.01
N ALA A 300 -2.11 3.03 4.61
CA ALA A 300 -3.11 4.07 4.37
C ALA A 300 -4.16 3.66 3.33
N GLU A 301 -3.75 3.02 2.23
CA GLU A 301 -4.65 2.53 1.20
C GLU A 301 -5.18 1.12 1.50
N ASN A 302 -4.39 0.28 2.16
CA ASN A 302 -4.70 -1.13 2.36
C ASN A 302 -5.66 -1.36 3.53
N SER A 303 -5.81 -0.42 4.45
CA SER A 303 -6.75 -0.48 5.56
C SER A 303 -8.17 -0.06 5.20
N VAL A 304 -8.39 0.46 3.99
CA VAL A 304 -9.73 0.79 3.49
C VAL A 304 -10.47 -0.48 3.11
N GLY A 305 -11.69 -0.66 3.61
CA GLY A 305 -12.44 -1.89 3.31
C GLY A 305 -13.80 -1.96 3.99
N HIS A 306 -14.47 -3.09 3.77
CA HIS A 306 -15.79 -3.38 4.31
C HIS A 306 -15.75 -4.56 5.25
N PHE A 307 -16.35 -4.39 6.40
CA PHE A 307 -16.55 -5.45 7.37
C PHE A 307 -18.05 -5.64 7.62
N THR A 308 -18.51 -6.87 7.60
CA THR A 308 -19.91 -7.21 7.86
C THR A 308 -20.03 -8.31 8.89
N VAL A 309 -21.14 -8.27 9.63
CA VAL A 309 -21.50 -9.24 10.66
C VAL A 309 -22.91 -9.71 10.36
N GLU A 310 -23.11 -11.01 10.28
CA GLU A 310 -24.40 -11.63 9.98
C GLU A 310 -24.71 -12.69 11.02
N LYS A 311 -25.90 -12.59 11.63
CA LYS A 311 -26.40 -13.63 12.53
C LYS A 311 -26.85 -14.83 11.72
N VAL A 312 -26.43 -16.00 12.15
CA VAL A 312 -26.85 -17.29 11.59
C VAL A 312 -27.33 -18.18 12.76
N ASP A 313 -27.97 -19.32 12.46
CA ASP A 313 -28.70 -20.13 13.44
C ASP A 313 -27.89 -20.48 14.71
N ASP A 314 -26.60 -20.79 14.56
CA ASP A 314 -25.74 -21.24 15.65
C ASP A 314 -24.59 -20.28 16.00
N GLY A 315 -24.64 -19.01 15.54
CA GLY A 315 -23.57 -18.06 15.83
C GLY A 315 -23.55 -16.84 14.92
N ILE A 316 -22.36 -16.41 14.53
CA ILE A 316 -22.14 -15.24 13.67
C ILE A 316 -21.16 -15.58 12.54
N THR A 317 -21.48 -15.14 11.34
CA THR A 317 -20.55 -15.06 10.22
C THR A 317 -19.98 -13.64 10.07
N TRP A 318 -18.68 -13.55 10.03
CA TRP A 318 -17.91 -12.32 9.90
C TRP A 318 -17.22 -12.32 8.55
N ARG A 319 -17.31 -11.18 7.83
CA ARG A 319 -16.65 -11.01 6.52
C ARG A 319 -15.89 -9.72 6.49
N LEU A 320 -14.66 -9.78 6.00
CA LEU A 320 -13.82 -8.61 5.74
C LEU A 320 -13.43 -8.59 4.27
N THR A 321 -13.69 -7.48 3.60
CA THR A 321 -13.19 -7.21 2.24
C THR A 321 -12.16 -6.11 2.30
N LEU A 322 -10.95 -6.39 1.85
CA LEU A 322 -9.88 -5.41 1.63
C LEU A 322 -9.60 -5.35 0.12
N PRO A 323 -10.07 -4.32 -0.57
CA PRO A 323 -9.97 -4.22 -2.03
C PRO A 323 -8.58 -3.77 -2.51
N SER A 324 -7.73 -3.27 -1.60
CA SER A 324 -6.46 -2.63 -1.94
C SER A 324 -5.34 -3.15 -1.06
N MET A 325 -4.73 -4.27 -1.44
CA MET A 325 -3.59 -4.85 -0.72
C MET A 325 -2.33 -4.76 -1.60
N THR A 326 -1.55 -3.69 -1.41
CA THR A 326 -0.31 -3.43 -2.16
C THR A 326 0.85 -4.11 -1.44
N VAL A 327 0.94 -5.41 -1.61
CA VAL A 327 1.94 -6.29 -0.99
C VAL A 327 2.58 -7.18 -2.04
N GLY A 328 3.77 -7.69 -1.76
CA GLY A 328 4.47 -8.62 -2.63
C GLY A 328 5.33 -9.60 -1.84
N THR A 329 5.55 -10.76 -2.42
CA THR A 329 6.52 -11.76 -1.91
C THR A 329 7.93 -11.49 -2.44
N VAL A 330 8.03 -10.64 -3.47
CA VAL A 330 9.27 -10.13 -4.03
C VAL A 330 9.16 -8.60 -4.07
N GLY A 331 10.14 -7.89 -3.50
CA GLY A 331 10.16 -6.44 -3.51
C GLY A 331 8.95 -5.82 -2.77
N GLY A 332 8.67 -6.27 -1.55
CA GLY A 332 7.57 -5.74 -0.73
C GLY A 332 7.78 -4.27 -0.34
N GLY A 333 9.03 -3.91 -0.01
CA GLY A 333 9.45 -2.53 0.16
C GLY A 333 10.08 -1.96 -1.10
N THR A 334 11.33 -1.52 -1.02
CA THR A 334 12.07 -0.93 -2.15
C THR A 334 13.07 -1.89 -2.82
N ARG A 335 13.17 -3.10 -2.33
CA ARG A 335 14.08 -4.15 -2.86
C ARG A 335 13.34 -5.18 -3.68
#